data_1df5b8c525e80da3579be0bbb9a05544
#
_entry.id   1df5b8c525e80da3579be0bbb9a05544
#
_cell.length_a   1.000
_cell.length_b   1.000
_cell.length_c   1.000
_cell.angle_alpha   90.00
_cell.angle_beta   90.00
_cell.angle_gamma   90.00
#
_symmetry.space_group_name_H-M   'P 1'
#
loop_
_entity.id
_entity.type
_entity.pdbx_description
1 polymer ?
#
loop_
_entity_poly.entity_id
_entity_poly.type
_entity_poly.pdbx_seq_one_letter_code
_entity_poly.pdbx_strand_id
1 'polypeptide(L)'
;MERKRFSVLFFIKRSKLLKNGEAPVRVRVTYDRLYVELQLKRSIKVPLWSQEKEKSTGKDRNSVELNHYIDALRVKFYQIYQDLELEGKIISARAIVNRYQGKDETFKTLYNVFKEHNDNCRKLIGTDYADITVRRYDNCLKYLMELVKRDYKVDDMLLREVNGELVRKFDLYLKTEKHCAQNTVIRYMKCFKKVINLAIANEWLTKNPFAGIKFHEVEVNKQFLSQAEINRIWQKEFRIERLVLVRDVFIFCVYTGLAFIDVYNLRPEHISEDSNGNQWIVKPREKTNNLCNIPLLSIPKQILEKYKDNPYCMDKGTLLPVPCNQKMNSYLKEIADLCGIKKNLTTHTARHSFASVIALANNVSLPNVAKMLGHSSTRMTQHY
;
A
#
# COMPACT_ATOMS: atom_id res chain seq x y z
N MET A 1 -29.86 -12.61 27.51
CA MET A 1 -29.82 -12.31 26.04
C MET A 1 -31.19 -12.46 25.46
N GLU A 2 -31.87 -11.37 25.03
CA GLU A 2 -33.11 -11.45 24.30
C GLU A 2 -32.91 -12.26 23.00
N ARG A 3 -33.72 -13.33 22.82
CA ARG A 3 -33.67 -14.15 21.59
C ARG A 3 -34.14 -13.30 20.41
N LYS A 4 -33.28 -12.94 19.52
CA LYS A 4 -33.59 -12.27 18.25
C LYS A 4 -34.56 -13.16 17.46
N ARG A 5 -35.73 -12.65 17.10
CA ARG A 5 -36.82 -13.44 16.49
C ARG A 5 -36.79 -13.31 14.97
N PHE A 6 -36.66 -14.45 14.29
CA PHE A 6 -36.81 -14.56 12.84
C PHE A 6 -38.19 -15.06 12.46
N SER A 7 -38.84 -14.45 11.46
CA SER A 7 -40.12 -14.91 10.93
C SER A 7 -40.30 -14.56 9.46
N VAL A 8 -41.07 -15.39 8.76
CA VAL A 8 -41.41 -15.24 7.35
C VAL A 8 -42.93 -15.28 7.23
N LEU A 9 -43.54 -14.19 6.73
CA LEU A 9 -44.98 -14.03 6.58
C LEU A 9 -45.34 -13.86 5.10
N PHE A 10 -46.30 -14.65 4.61
CA PHE A 10 -46.84 -14.47 3.26
C PHE A 10 -48.21 -13.77 3.35
N PHE A 11 -48.43 -12.83 2.42
CA PHE A 11 -49.68 -12.06 2.38
C PHE A 11 -49.95 -11.54 0.97
N ILE A 12 -51.21 -11.12 0.73
CA ILE A 12 -51.61 -10.47 -0.52
C ILE A 12 -51.85 -8.97 -0.30
N LYS A 13 -51.51 -8.15 -1.30
CA LYS A 13 -51.76 -6.70 -1.24
C LYS A 13 -53.09 -6.35 -1.89
N ARG A 14 -54.19 -6.38 -1.11
CA ARG A 14 -55.58 -6.13 -1.56
C ARG A 14 -55.79 -4.73 -2.13
N SER A 15 -55.01 -3.75 -1.70
CA SER A 15 -55.11 -2.35 -2.16
C SER A 15 -54.49 -2.10 -3.55
N LYS A 16 -53.87 -3.11 -4.17
CA LYS A 16 -53.15 -2.94 -5.45
C LYS A 16 -53.35 -4.17 -6.32
N LEU A 17 -54.58 -4.27 -6.89
CA LEU A 17 -54.92 -5.35 -7.80
C LEU A 17 -54.22 -5.20 -9.15
N LEU A 18 -53.92 -6.32 -9.78
CA LEU A 18 -53.41 -6.40 -11.15
C LEU A 18 -54.53 -6.16 -12.16
N LYS A 19 -54.18 -5.92 -13.42
CA LYS A 19 -55.17 -5.71 -14.51
C LYS A 19 -56.16 -6.87 -14.68
N ASN A 20 -55.79 -8.08 -14.27
CA ASN A 20 -56.64 -9.27 -14.28
C ASN A 20 -57.53 -9.45 -13.01
N GLY A 21 -57.59 -8.45 -12.11
CA GLY A 21 -58.33 -8.47 -10.86
C GLY A 21 -57.74 -9.33 -9.74
N GLU A 22 -56.53 -9.86 -9.93
CA GLU A 22 -55.83 -10.64 -8.91
C GLU A 22 -54.98 -9.76 -8.00
N ALA A 23 -54.76 -10.18 -6.76
CA ALA A 23 -53.88 -9.54 -5.83
C ALA A 23 -52.44 -10.15 -5.92
N PRO A 24 -51.40 -9.34 -5.97
CA PRO A 24 -50.03 -9.85 -5.95
C PRO A 24 -49.68 -10.45 -4.59
N VAL A 25 -49.07 -11.63 -4.62
CA VAL A 25 -48.53 -12.30 -3.42
C VAL A 25 -47.19 -11.69 -3.05
N ARG A 26 -47.03 -11.43 -1.76
CA ARG A 26 -45.82 -10.86 -1.16
C ARG A 26 -45.32 -11.71 -0.01
N VAL A 27 -44.05 -11.63 0.28
CA VAL A 27 -43.41 -12.19 1.48
C VAL A 27 -42.76 -11.07 2.29
N ARG A 28 -42.98 -11.10 3.61
CA ARG A 28 -42.30 -10.25 4.59
C ARG A 28 -41.33 -11.11 5.38
N VAL A 29 -40.06 -10.77 5.31
CA VAL A 29 -38.98 -11.39 6.09
C VAL A 29 -38.67 -10.44 7.24
N THR A 30 -38.83 -10.89 8.47
CA THR A 30 -38.59 -10.09 9.68
C THR A 30 -37.45 -10.69 10.50
N TYR A 31 -36.54 -9.85 10.95
CA TYR A 31 -35.50 -10.20 11.91
C TYR A 31 -35.31 -9.05 12.90
N ASP A 32 -35.41 -9.35 14.19
CA ASP A 32 -35.20 -8.39 15.29
C ASP A 32 -36.01 -7.08 15.10
N ARG A 33 -37.35 -7.22 14.88
CA ARG A 33 -38.34 -6.14 14.65
C ARG A 33 -38.20 -5.37 13.32
N LEU A 34 -37.08 -5.55 12.59
CA LEU A 34 -36.90 -4.96 11.25
C LEU A 34 -37.37 -5.94 10.18
N TYR A 35 -38.00 -5.42 9.14
CA TYR A 35 -38.50 -6.27 8.07
C TYR A 35 -38.16 -5.73 6.68
N VAL A 36 -38.16 -6.65 5.71
CA VAL A 36 -38.09 -6.36 4.27
C VAL A 36 -39.20 -7.12 3.56
N GLU A 37 -39.92 -6.45 2.65
CA GLU A 37 -40.96 -7.05 1.83
C GLU A 37 -40.46 -7.26 0.39
N LEU A 38 -40.79 -8.43 -0.15
CA LEU A 38 -40.59 -8.79 -1.55
C LEU A 38 -41.91 -9.08 -2.23
N GLN A 39 -42.07 -8.63 -3.46
CA GLN A 39 -43.16 -9.06 -4.33
C GLN A 39 -42.73 -10.36 -5.01
N LEU A 40 -43.48 -11.40 -4.82
CA LEU A 40 -43.34 -12.65 -5.56
C LEU A 40 -43.99 -12.46 -6.93
N LYS A 41 -43.39 -12.96 -8.00
CA LYS A 41 -44.00 -12.89 -9.35
C LYS A 41 -45.19 -13.87 -9.47
N ARG A 42 -46.08 -13.82 -8.53
CA ARG A 42 -47.29 -14.66 -8.41
C ARG A 42 -48.47 -13.80 -7.93
N SER A 43 -49.65 -14.13 -8.34
CA SER A 43 -50.89 -13.48 -7.96
C SER A 43 -52.01 -14.49 -7.72
N ILE A 44 -53.06 -14.08 -7.02
CA ILE A 44 -54.20 -14.91 -6.71
C ILE A 44 -55.48 -14.08 -6.62
N LYS A 45 -56.62 -14.67 -6.91
CA LYS A 45 -57.94 -14.05 -6.66
C LYS A 45 -58.14 -13.86 -5.15
N VAL A 46 -58.53 -12.66 -4.75
CA VAL A 46 -58.68 -12.26 -3.33
C VAL A 46 -59.54 -13.24 -2.50
N PRO A 47 -60.70 -13.77 -3.01
CA PRO A 47 -61.51 -14.71 -2.25
C PRO A 47 -60.84 -16.06 -1.98
N LEU A 48 -59.84 -16.43 -2.76
CA LEU A 48 -59.14 -17.71 -2.61
C LEU A 48 -57.95 -17.62 -1.63
N TRP A 49 -57.69 -16.49 -1.00
CA TRP A 49 -56.56 -16.33 -0.09
C TRP A 49 -57.00 -16.44 1.38
N SER A 50 -56.42 -17.33 2.15
CA SER A 50 -56.51 -17.39 3.60
C SER A 50 -55.28 -16.76 4.24
N GLN A 51 -55.44 -15.63 4.92
CA GLN A 51 -54.34 -14.97 5.62
C GLN A 51 -53.90 -15.75 6.87
N GLU A 52 -54.83 -16.45 7.52
CA GLU A 52 -54.51 -17.30 8.67
C GLU A 52 -53.57 -18.46 8.29
N LYS A 53 -53.90 -19.13 7.17
CA LYS A 53 -53.04 -20.22 6.64
C LYS A 53 -51.87 -19.72 5.79
N GLU A 54 -51.86 -18.44 5.45
CA GLU A 54 -50.89 -17.84 4.51
C GLU A 54 -50.80 -18.60 3.17
N LYS A 55 -51.94 -19.11 2.68
CA LYS A 55 -52.05 -19.98 1.51
C LYS A 55 -53.36 -19.76 0.76
N SER A 56 -53.37 -20.28 -0.47
CA SER A 56 -54.65 -20.40 -1.22
C SER A 56 -55.53 -21.51 -0.69
N THR A 57 -56.85 -21.27 -0.63
CA THR A 57 -57.85 -22.26 -0.34
C THR A 57 -58.43 -22.91 -1.59
N GLY A 58 -58.07 -22.45 -2.79
CA GLY A 58 -58.51 -23.01 -4.06
C GLY A 58 -57.94 -24.42 -4.29
N LYS A 59 -58.73 -25.24 -5.05
CA LYS A 59 -58.33 -26.60 -5.43
C LYS A 59 -57.84 -26.67 -6.89
N ASP A 60 -57.82 -25.54 -7.58
CA ASP A 60 -57.33 -25.43 -8.94
C ASP A 60 -55.80 -25.57 -9.00
N ARG A 61 -55.33 -25.95 -10.17
CA ARG A 61 -53.86 -26.20 -10.40
C ARG A 61 -53.01 -25.01 -9.97
N ASN A 62 -53.43 -23.79 -10.30
CA ASN A 62 -52.69 -22.57 -9.94
C ASN A 62 -52.57 -22.37 -8.43
N SER A 63 -53.68 -22.66 -7.68
CA SER A 63 -53.68 -22.58 -6.22
C SER A 63 -52.79 -23.62 -5.58
N VAL A 64 -52.78 -24.83 -6.10
CA VAL A 64 -51.87 -25.91 -5.62
C VAL A 64 -50.40 -25.57 -5.90
N GLU A 65 -50.07 -25.15 -7.11
CA GLU A 65 -48.73 -24.73 -7.47
C GLU A 65 -48.26 -23.53 -6.63
N LEU A 66 -49.10 -22.55 -6.36
CA LEU A 66 -48.81 -21.42 -5.48
C LEU A 66 -48.48 -21.88 -4.06
N ASN A 67 -49.30 -22.79 -3.49
CA ASN A 67 -49.08 -23.31 -2.16
C ASN A 67 -47.72 -24.05 -2.03
N HIS A 68 -47.39 -24.90 -3.00
CA HIS A 68 -46.09 -25.58 -3.07
C HIS A 68 -44.92 -24.57 -3.17
N TYR A 69 -45.12 -23.52 -3.96
CA TYR A 69 -44.10 -22.46 -4.09
C TYR A 69 -43.90 -21.69 -2.78
N ILE A 70 -44.99 -21.38 -2.06
CA ILE A 70 -44.92 -20.71 -0.74
C ILE A 70 -44.15 -21.58 0.27
N ASP A 71 -44.47 -22.89 0.31
CA ASP A 71 -43.79 -23.82 1.22
C ASP A 71 -42.31 -23.94 0.90
N ALA A 72 -41.94 -24.10 -0.37
CA ALA A 72 -40.54 -24.13 -0.81
C ALA A 72 -39.79 -22.85 -0.47
N LEU A 73 -40.43 -21.69 -0.65
CA LEU A 73 -39.83 -20.42 -0.27
C LEU A 73 -39.64 -20.27 1.24
N ARG A 74 -40.59 -20.73 2.04
CA ARG A 74 -40.47 -20.71 3.50
C ARG A 74 -39.25 -21.51 3.94
N VAL A 75 -39.11 -22.74 3.45
CA VAL A 75 -37.93 -23.59 3.72
C VAL A 75 -36.67 -22.91 3.29
N LYS A 76 -36.64 -22.30 2.09
CA LYS A 76 -35.47 -21.59 1.55
C LYS A 76 -35.01 -20.43 2.45
N PHE A 77 -35.94 -19.61 2.96
CA PHE A 77 -35.60 -18.49 3.85
C PHE A 77 -35.09 -18.96 5.21
N TYR A 78 -35.64 -20.05 5.77
CA TYR A 78 -35.12 -20.65 6.99
C TYR A 78 -33.76 -21.26 6.81
N GLN A 79 -33.48 -21.91 5.67
CA GLN A 79 -32.17 -22.42 5.32
C GLN A 79 -31.12 -21.29 5.23
N ILE A 80 -31.48 -20.21 4.53
CA ILE A 80 -30.58 -19.02 4.42
C ILE A 80 -30.29 -18.42 5.79
N TYR A 81 -31.30 -18.36 6.70
CA TYR A 81 -31.07 -17.90 8.06
C TYR A 81 -30.08 -18.78 8.81
N GLN A 82 -30.25 -20.11 8.74
CA GLN A 82 -29.35 -21.07 9.37
C GLN A 82 -27.94 -21.01 8.77
N ASP A 83 -27.80 -20.91 7.45
CA ASP A 83 -26.51 -20.79 6.77
C ASP A 83 -25.76 -19.54 7.23
N LEU A 84 -26.45 -18.40 7.35
CA LEU A 84 -25.84 -17.14 7.86
C LEU A 84 -25.41 -17.27 9.32
N GLU A 85 -26.17 -18.00 10.14
CA GLU A 85 -25.85 -18.26 11.55
C GLU A 85 -24.59 -19.15 11.67
N LEU A 86 -24.54 -20.25 10.90
CA LEU A 86 -23.40 -21.17 10.88
C LEU A 86 -22.13 -20.52 10.33
N GLU A 87 -22.25 -19.63 9.35
CA GLU A 87 -21.13 -18.88 8.79
C GLU A 87 -20.65 -17.73 9.69
N GLY A 88 -21.29 -17.50 10.84
CA GLY A 88 -20.96 -16.39 11.75
C GLY A 88 -21.18 -15.00 11.15
N LYS A 89 -22.00 -14.89 10.08
CA LYS A 89 -22.31 -13.63 9.41
C LYS A 89 -23.33 -12.80 10.17
N ILE A 90 -23.30 -11.48 9.95
CA ILE A 90 -24.31 -10.59 10.53
C ILE A 90 -25.68 -10.88 9.91
N ILE A 91 -26.62 -11.31 10.74
CA ILE A 91 -27.98 -11.62 10.33
C ILE A 91 -28.84 -10.36 10.38
N SER A 92 -29.50 -10.04 9.27
CA SER A 92 -30.55 -9.02 9.18
C SER A 92 -31.58 -9.42 8.13
N ALA A 93 -32.81 -8.87 8.21
CA ALA A 93 -33.84 -9.12 7.20
C ALA A 93 -33.35 -8.80 5.78
N ARG A 94 -32.55 -7.76 5.62
CA ARG A 94 -31.92 -7.36 4.34
C ARG A 94 -30.88 -8.38 3.87
N ALA A 95 -30.02 -8.88 4.75
CA ALA A 95 -29.00 -9.88 4.41
C ALA A 95 -29.63 -11.18 3.90
N ILE A 96 -30.71 -11.64 4.59
CA ILE A 96 -31.46 -12.84 4.19
C ILE A 96 -32.07 -12.65 2.80
N VAL A 97 -32.69 -11.49 2.55
CA VAL A 97 -33.35 -11.18 1.27
C VAL A 97 -32.27 -11.02 0.15
N ASN A 98 -31.19 -10.37 0.42
CA ASN A 98 -30.10 -10.22 -0.55
C ASN A 98 -29.54 -11.58 -0.97
N ARG A 99 -29.30 -12.47 -0.01
CA ARG A 99 -28.85 -13.85 -0.28
C ARG A 99 -29.86 -14.65 -1.11
N TYR A 100 -31.16 -14.53 -0.80
CA TYR A 100 -32.20 -15.12 -1.61
C TYR A 100 -32.21 -14.62 -3.06
N GLN A 101 -31.94 -13.33 -3.27
CA GLN A 101 -31.87 -12.70 -4.61
C GLN A 101 -30.55 -12.94 -5.36
N GLY A 102 -29.60 -13.69 -4.78
CA GLY A 102 -28.26 -13.83 -5.33
C GLY A 102 -27.43 -12.53 -5.29
N LYS A 103 -27.89 -11.56 -4.50
CA LYS A 103 -27.20 -10.30 -4.21
C LYS A 103 -26.52 -10.40 -2.84
N ASP A 104 -25.89 -11.54 -2.58
CA ASP A 104 -25.13 -11.73 -1.35
C ASP A 104 -24.06 -10.64 -1.35
N GLU A 105 -24.23 -9.63 -0.50
CA GLU A 105 -23.15 -8.73 -0.20
C GLU A 105 -22.09 -9.60 0.45
N THR A 106 -21.09 -9.98 -0.32
CA THR A 106 -19.83 -10.44 0.23
C THR A 106 -19.33 -9.25 1.03
N PHE A 107 -19.64 -9.25 2.34
CA PHE A 107 -19.20 -8.18 3.22
C PHE A 107 -17.68 -8.10 3.11
N LYS A 108 -17.21 -7.09 2.39
CA LYS A 108 -15.76 -6.85 2.30
C LYS A 108 -15.24 -6.61 3.71
N THR A 109 -14.26 -7.38 4.11
CA THR A 109 -13.55 -7.19 5.36
C THR A 109 -12.28 -6.39 5.13
N LEU A 110 -11.78 -5.77 6.18
CA LEU A 110 -10.56 -4.96 6.12
C LEU A 110 -9.36 -5.80 5.66
N TYR A 111 -9.21 -7.01 6.21
CA TYR A 111 -8.14 -7.93 5.84
C TYR A 111 -8.22 -8.32 4.36
N ASN A 112 -9.40 -8.75 3.88
CA ASN A 112 -9.55 -9.23 2.51
C ASN A 112 -9.25 -8.13 1.48
N VAL A 113 -9.77 -6.91 1.71
CA VAL A 113 -9.52 -5.76 0.81
C VAL A 113 -8.04 -5.38 0.80
N PHE A 114 -7.41 -5.35 1.97
CA PHE A 114 -6.00 -5.00 2.07
C PHE A 114 -5.10 -6.08 1.44
N LYS A 115 -5.41 -7.35 1.69
CA LYS A 115 -4.69 -8.49 1.11
C LYS A 115 -4.81 -8.51 -0.41
N GLU A 116 -6.03 -8.36 -0.94
CA GLU A 116 -6.28 -8.28 -2.39
C GLU A 116 -5.46 -7.15 -3.04
N HIS A 117 -5.44 -5.97 -2.41
CA HIS A 117 -4.59 -4.86 -2.86
C HIS A 117 -3.10 -5.24 -2.88
N ASN A 118 -2.58 -5.85 -1.80
CA ASN A 118 -1.18 -6.23 -1.69
C ASN A 118 -0.81 -7.31 -2.72
N ASP A 119 -1.68 -8.29 -2.93
CA ASP A 119 -1.48 -9.36 -3.90
C ASP A 119 -1.46 -8.82 -5.35
N ASN A 120 -2.30 -7.82 -5.66
CA ASN A 120 -2.27 -7.15 -6.94
C ASN A 120 -0.99 -6.31 -7.13
N CYS A 121 -0.55 -5.57 -6.10
CA CYS A 121 0.74 -4.87 -6.13
C CYS A 121 1.92 -5.84 -6.32
N ARG A 122 1.85 -7.05 -5.73
CA ARG A 122 2.90 -8.07 -5.85
C ARG A 122 3.05 -8.59 -7.27
N LYS A 123 1.96 -8.74 -8.02
CA LYS A 123 1.97 -9.12 -9.44
C LYS A 123 2.67 -8.09 -10.33
N LEU A 124 2.76 -6.85 -9.87
CA LEU A 124 3.34 -5.72 -10.60
C LEU A 124 4.77 -5.37 -10.09
N ILE A 125 5.40 -6.28 -9.34
CA ILE A 125 6.81 -6.10 -8.95
C ILE A 125 7.69 -6.16 -10.21
N GLY A 126 8.57 -5.19 -10.34
CA GLY A 126 9.48 -5.06 -11.50
C GLY A 126 8.95 -4.14 -12.61
N THR A 127 7.65 -3.84 -12.61
CA THR A 127 7.03 -2.84 -13.50
C THR A 127 6.65 -1.58 -12.72
N ASP A 128 5.57 -1.64 -11.94
CA ASP A 128 4.99 -0.48 -11.24
C ASP A 128 5.45 -0.38 -9.77
N TYR A 129 5.83 -1.49 -9.16
CA TYR A 129 6.22 -1.55 -7.76
C TYR A 129 7.57 -2.19 -7.53
N ALA A 130 8.35 -1.59 -6.63
CA ALA A 130 9.52 -2.25 -6.04
C ALA A 130 9.09 -3.21 -4.92
N ASP A 131 9.77 -4.35 -4.78
CA ASP A 131 9.52 -5.36 -3.73
C ASP A 131 9.45 -4.75 -2.31
N ILE A 132 10.35 -3.83 -1.99
CA ILE A 132 10.37 -3.13 -0.70
C ILE A 132 9.08 -2.31 -0.44
N THR A 133 8.39 -1.87 -1.49
CA THR A 133 7.12 -1.16 -1.37
C THR A 133 6.00 -2.13 -1.00
N VAL A 134 5.96 -3.29 -1.63
CA VAL A 134 4.98 -4.34 -1.34
C VAL A 134 5.18 -4.88 0.08
N ARG A 135 6.42 -5.17 0.49
CA ARG A 135 6.74 -5.56 1.89
C ARG A 135 6.26 -4.52 2.91
N ARG A 136 6.29 -3.23 2.58
CA ARG A 136 5.75 -2.18 3.46
C ARG A 136 4.23 -2.27 3.59
N TYR A 137 3.51 -2.57 2.51
CA TYR A 137 2.06 -2.83 2.57
C TYR A 137 1.75 -4.06 3.41
N ASP A 138 2.52 -5.15 3.28
CA ASP A 138 2.34 -6.36 4.08
C ASP A 138 2.56 -6.10 5.57
N ASN A 139 3.61 -5.37 5.92
CA ASN A 139 3.87 -4.97 7.31
C ASN A 139 2.75 -4.04 7.84
N CYS A 140 2.21 -3.14 7.00
CA CYS A 140 1.10 -2.29 7.39
C CYS A 140 -0.16 -3.13 7.70
N LEU A 141 -0.51 -4.09 6.85
CA LEU A 141 -1.60 -5.03 7.08
C LEU A 141 -1.38 -5.83 8.37
N LYS A 142 -0.19 -6.40 8.53
CA LYS A 142 0.17 -7.16 9.74
C LYS A 142 -0.07 -6.35 11.01
N TYR A 143 0.48 -5.14 11.10
CA TYR A 143 0.34 -4.30 12.28
C TYR A 143 -1.10 -3.85 12.53
N LEU A 144 -1.85 -3.60 11.46
CA LEU A 144 -3.26 -3.24 11.56
C LEU A 144 -4.10 -4.41 12.11
N MET A 145 -3.85 -5.64 11.65
CA MET A 145 -4.55 -6.83 12.17
C MET A 145 -4.16 -7.15 13.62
N GLU A 146 -2.90 -6.94 14.00
CA GLU A 146 -2.46 -7.06 15.39
C GLU A 146 -3.24 -6.09 16.30
N LEU A 147 -3.43 -4.84 15.88
CA LEU A 147 -4.25 -3.86 16.58
C LEU A 147 -5.71 -4.29 16.68
N VAL A 148 -6.31 -4.74 15.56
CA VAL A 148 -7.71 -5.19 15.51
C VAL A 148 -7.92 -6.35 16.48
N LYS A 149 -7.03 -7.33 16.47
CA LYS A 149 -7.11 -8.47 17.40
C LYS A 149 -6.97 -8.05 18.87
N ARG A 150 -6.07 -7.12 19.16
CA ARG A 150 -5.82 -6.64 20.52
C ARG A 150 -7.00 -5.83 21.07
N ASP A 151 -7.48 -4.83 20.34
CA ASP A 151 -8.43 -3.84 20.84
C ASP A 151 -9.89 -4.23 20.62
N TYR A 152 -10.18 -4.92 19.51
CA TYR A 152 -11.56 -5.28 19.14
C TYR A 152 -11.86 -6.76 19.41
N LYS A 153 -10.85 -7.59 19.78
CA LYS A 153 -10.99 -9.03 20.12
C LYS A 153 -11.58 -9.86 18.97
N VAL A 154 -11.32 -9.45 17.73
CA VAL A 154 -11.71 -10.16 16.50
C VAL A 154 -10.49 -10.35 15.61
N ASP A 155 -10.48 -11.41 14.79
CA ASP A 155 -9.36 -11.68 13.87
C ASP A 155 -9.43 -10.80 12.61
N ASP A 156 -10.62 -10.30 12.26
CA ASP A 156 -10.85 -9.36 11.15
C ASP A 156 -12.09 -8.51 11.46
N MET A 157 -12.29 -7.42 10.76
CA MET A 157 -13.44 -6.54 10.93
C MET A 157 -14.07 -6.19 9.59
N LEU A 158 -15.38 -5.91 9.62
CA LEU A 158 -16.07 -5.46 8.42
C LEU A 158 -15.53 -4.10 7.98
N LEU A 159 -15.35 -3.95 6.69
CA LEU A 159 -14.81 -2.70 6.12
C LEU A 159 -15.67 -1.47 6.51
N ARG A 160 -16.99 -1.62 6.61
CA ARG A 160 -17.94 -0.57 7.04
C ARG A 160 -17.76 -0.11 8.49
N GLU A 161 -17.10 -0.91 9.32
CA GLU A 161 -16.82 -0.59 10.74
C GLU A 161 -15.54 0.23 10.90
N VAL A 162 -14.74 0.31 9.83
CA VAL A 162 -13.53 1.12 9.80
C VAL A 162 -13.91 2.60 9.89
N ASN A 163 -13.46 3.25 10.95
CA ASN A 163 -13.79 4.63 11.28
C ASN A 163 -12.56 5.44 11.70
N GLY A 164 -12.73 6.74 11.97
CA GLY A 164 -11.63 7.61 12.39
C GLY A 164 -11.01 7.24 13.73
N GLU A 165 -11.73 6.52 14.59
CA GLU A 165 -11.17 6.02 15.86
C GLU A 165 -10.11 4.95 15.61
N LEU A 166 -10.38 3.97 14.73
CA LEU A 166 -9.41 2.97 14.33
C LEU A 166 -8.14 3.61 13.75
N VAL A 167 -8.30 4.66 12.91
CA VAL A 167 -7.16 5.38 12.33
C VAL A 167 -6.30 6.02 13.43
N ARG A 168 -6.91 6.68 14.42
CA ARG A 168 -6.18 7.28 15.56
C ARG A 168 -5.52 6.22 16.46
N LYS A 169 -6.23 5.11 16.74
CA LYS A 169 -5.66 3.99 17.50
C LYS A 169 -4.47 3.36 16.79
N PHE A 170 -4.52 3.27 15.46
CA PHE A 170 -3.41 2.73 14.68
C PHE A 170 -2.18 3.65 14.72
N ASP A 171 -2.36 4.98 14.63
CA ASP A 171 -1.28 5.95 14.81
C ASP A 171 -0.62 5.80 16.19
N LEU A 172 -1.43 5.74 17.25
CA LEU A 172 -0.95 5.53 18.63
C LEU A 172 -0.20 4.20 18.76
N TYR A 173 -0.78 3.11 18.29
CA TYR A 173 -0.19 1.77 18.32
C TYR A 173 1.19 1.70 17.65
N LEU A 174 1.33 2.32 16.48
CA LEU A 174 2.62 2.36 15.79
C LEU A 174 3.69 3.11 16.59
N LYS A 175 3.30 4.15 17.34
CA LYS A 175 4.22 4.94 18.18
C LYS A 175 4.59 4.22 19.48
N THR A 176 3.61 3.68 20.18
CA THR A 176 3.80 3.14 21.53
C THR A 176 4.26 1.69 21.54
N GLU A 177 3.66 0.82 20.73
CA GLU A 177 3.94 -0.62 20.74
C GLU A 177 5.01 -1.02 19.71
N LYS A 178 4.99 -0.37 18.54
CA LYS A 178 5.97 -0.65 17.48
C LYS A 178 7.17 0.30 17.52
N HIS A 179 7.17 1.25 18.44
CA HIS A 179 8.23 2.24 18.62
C HIS A 179 8.70 2.90 17.31
N CYS A 180 7.75 3.12 16.39
CA CYS A 180 8.05 3.73 15.11
C CYS A 180 8.30 5.23 15.26
N ALA A 181 9.36 5.73 14.63
CA ALA A 181 9.56 7.17 14.49
C ALA A 181 8.44 7.81 13.66
N GLN A 182 8.13 9.10 13.90
CA GLN A 182 7.02 9.83 13.32
C GLN A 182 6.90 9.66 11.79
N ASN A 183 7.98 9.83 11.04
CA ASN A 183 7.94 9.69 9.58
C ASN A 183 7.69 8.22 9.12
N THR A 184 8.04 7.23 9.94
CA THR A 184 7.72 5.83 9.68
C THR A 184 6.23 5.57 9.91
N VAL A 185 5.65 6.12 10.98
CA VAL A 185 4.21 6.09 11.24
C VAL A 185 3.45 6.67 10.04
N ILE A 186 3.84 7.86 9.57
CA ILE A 186 3.18 8.51 8.43
C ILE A 186 3.26 7.65 7.16
N ARG A 187 4.36 6.94 6.94
CA ARG A 187 4.47 6.00 5.79
C ARG A 187 3.45 4.86 5.90
N TYR A 188 3.25 4.27 7.07
CA TYR A 188 2.22 3.25 7.28
C TYR A 188 0.81 3.83 7.15
N MET A 189 0.57 5.03 7.69
CA MET A 189 -0.71 5.71 7.55
C MET A 189 -1.03 6.04 6.08
N LYS A 190 -0.04 6.43 5.27
CA LYS A 190 -0.20 6.61 3.81
C LYS A 190 -0.55 5.28 3.11
N CYS A 191 0.04 4.15 3.53
CA CYS A 191 -0.30 2.83 3.01
C CYS A 191 -1.76 2.47 3.33
N PHE A 192 -2.18 2.63 4.58
CA PHE A 192 -3.55 2.37 5.00
C PHE A 192 -4.55 3.27 4.27
N LYS A 193 -4.26 4.58 4.19
CA LYS A 193 -5.10 5.56 3.48
C LYS A 193 -5.27 5.20 2.00
N LYS A 194 -4.25 4.64 1.34
CA LYS A 194 -4.34 4.20 -0.06
C LYS A 194 -5.37 3.11 -0.24
N VAL A 195 -5.39 2.10 0.65
CA VAL A 195 -6.37 1.00 0.61
C VAL A 195 -7.79 1.51 0.93
N ILE A 196 -7.93 2.42 1.90
CA ILE A 196 -9.22 3.06 2.20
C ILE A 196 -9.74 3.87 1.01
N ASN A 197 -8.88 4.63 0.34
CA ASN A 197 -9.28 5.37 -0.87
C ASN A 197 -9.72 4.42 -2.00
N LEU A 198 -9.07 3.26 -2.16
CA LEU A 198 -9.50 2.22 -3.09
C LEU A 198 -10.90 1.70 -2.71
N ALA A 199 -11.15 1.47 -1.43
CA ALA A 199 -12.45 1.02 -0.93
C ALA A 199 -13.56 2.06 -1.17
N ILE A 200 -13.25 3.34 -1.02
CA ILE A 200 -14.19 4.44 -1.32
C ILE A 200 -14.46 4.54 -2.83
N ALA A 201 -13.42 4.46 -3.65
CA ALA A 201 -13.54 4.50 -5.11
C ALA A 201 -14.37 3.35 -5.69
N ASN A 202 -14.38 2.19 -5.01
CA ASN A 202 -15.22 1.04 -5.36
C ASN A 202 -16.59 1.02 -4.62
N GLU A 203 -16.96 2.12 -3.96
CA GLU A 203 -18.23 2.24 -3.21
C GLU A 203 -18.43 1.21 -2.08
N TRP A 204 -17.34 0.54 -1.65
CA TRP A 204 -17.39 -0.40 -0.52
C TRP A 204 -17.42 0.32 0.84
N LEU A 205 -17.03 1.59 0.86
CA LEU A 205 -17.03 2.45 2.05
C LEU A 205 -17.60 3.82 1.68
N THR A 206 -18.66 4.23 2.38
CA THR A 206 -19.37 5.48 2.10
C THR A 206 -18.77 6.71 2.78
N LYS A 207 -18.10 6.51 3.93
CA LYS A 207 -17.47 7.58 4.71
C LYS A 207 -15.97 7.40 4.74
N ASN A 208 -15.21 8.49 4.61
CA ASN A 208 -13.75 8.44 4.67
C ASN A 208 -13.28 8.48 6.14
N PRO A 209 -12.69 7.39 6.68
CA PRO A 209 -12.18 7.36 8.06
C PRO A 209 -11.02 8.32 8.32
N PHE A 210 -10.34 8.79 7.26
CA PHE A 210 -9.25 9.76 7.34
C PHE A 210 -9.72 11.21 7.25
N ALA A 211 -11.04 11.46 7.16
CA ALA A 211 -11.58 12.82 7.11
C ALA A 211 -11.15 13.61 8.35
N GLY A 212 -10.61 14.80 8.13
CA GLY A 212 -10.14 15.69 9.21
C GLY A 212 -8.82 15.26 9.89
N ILE A 213 -8.22 14.12 9.52
CA ILE A 213 -6.94 13.68 10.12
C ILE A 213 -5.79 14.22 9.27
N LYS A 214 -4.97 15.07 9.87
CA LYS A 214 -3.75 15.62 9.26
C LYS A 214 -2.51 14.93 9.83
N PHE A 215 -1.58 14.59 8.97
CA PHE A 215 -0.28 14.02 9.35
C PHE A 215 0.81 15.04 9.06
N HIS A 216 1.64 15.32 10.06
CA HIS A 216 2.75 16.25 9.94
C HIS A 216 4.06 15.46 9.90
N GLU A 217 4.77 15.56 8.79
CA GLU A 217 6.12 15.00 8.68
C GLU A 217 7.08 15.86 9.49
N VAL A 218 7.96 15.19 10.23
CA VAL A 218 9.05 15.87 10.94
C VAL A 218 10.18 16.08 9.95
N GLU A 219 10.64 17.30 9.85
CA GLU A 219 11.79 17.63 9.01
C GLU A 219 13.06 16.99 9.58
N VAL A 220 13.75 16.23 8.75
CA VAL A 220 14.99 15.56 9.15
C VAL A 220 16.15 16.36 8.57
N ASN A 221 16.95 16.95 9.45
CA ASN A 221 18.18 17.62 9.03
C ASN A 221 19.15 16.59 8.46
N LYS A 222 19.39 16.66 7.16
CA LYS A 222 20.24 15.74 6.45
C LYS A 222 21.69 16.24 6.50
N GLN A 223 22.53 15.50 7.19
CA GLN A 223 23.95 15.82 7.31
C GLN A 223 24.66 15.63 5.97
N PHE A 224 25.59 16.53 5.68
CA PHE A 224 26.57 16.43 4.59
C PHE A 224 27.98 16.70 5.13
N LEU A 225 28.99 16.29 4.39
CA LEU A 225 30.38 16.50 4.74
C LEU A 225 30.87 17.88 4.28
N SER A 226 31.70 18.51 5.08
CA SER A 226 32.49 19.68 4.62
C SER A 226 33.59 19.25 3.67
N GLN A 227 34.15 20.19 2.90
CA GLN A 227 35.30 19.92 2.02
C GLN A 227 36.51 19.37 2.79
N ALA A 228 36.77 19.88 4.00
CA ALA A 228 37.82 19.39 4.87
C ALA A 228 37.63 17.93 5.30
N GLU A 229 36.38 17.54 5.62
CA GLU A 229 36.03 16.14 5.97
C GLU A 229 36.18 15.23 4.75
N ILE A 230 35.76 15.68 3.55
CA ILE A 230 35.95 14.93 2.28
C ILE A 230 37.43 14.70 2.01
N ASN A 231 38.24 15.74 2.12
CA ASN A 231 39.69 15.65 1.91
C ASN A 231 40.33 14.70 2.93
N ARG A 232 39.94 14.77 4.19
CA ARG A 232 40.44 13.88 5.26
C ARG A 232 40.14 12.41 4.96
N ILE A 233 38.96 12.10 4.46
CA ILE A 233 38.60 10.73 4.06
C ILE A 233 39.44 10.30 2.84
N TRP A 234 39.61 11.18 1.84
CA TRP A 234 40.32 10.86 0.61
C TRP A 234 41.82 10.63 0.84
N GLN A 235 42.44 11.46 1.65
CA GLN A 235 43.84 11.40 1.96
C GLN A 235 44.25 10.34 2.99
N LYS A 236 43.24 9.78 3.72
CA LYS A 236 43.51 8.76 4.74
C LYS A 236 44.01 7.47 4.10
N GLU A 237 45.19 7.04 4.48
CA GLU A 237 45.72 5.73 4.12
C GLU A 237 45.10 4.64 5.02
N PHE A 238 44.58 3.61 4.39
CA PHE A 238 44.08 2.41 5.06
C PHE A 238 44.90 1.20 4.67
N ARG A 239 45.33 0.40 5.64
CA ARG A 239 46.08 -0.85 5.40
C ARG A 239 45.15 -2.00 4.97
N ILE A 240 43.88 -1.86 5.18
CA ILE A 240 42.86 -2.90 4.97
C ILE A 240 42.14 -2.64 3.64
N GLU A 241 42.29 -3.54 2.68
CA GLU A 241 41.79 -3.37 1.30
C GLU A 241 40.26 -3.08 1.24
N ARG A 242 39.46 -3.73 2.10
CA ARG A 242 38.01 -3.47 2.14
C ARG A 242 37.68 -2.01 2.50
N LEU A 243 38.51 -1.37 3.34
CA LEU A 243 38.29 0.03 3.71
C LEU A 243 38.79 0.98 2.58
N VAL A 244 39.86 0.62 1.91
CA VAL A 244 40.33 1.34 0.71
C VAL A 244 39.23 1.35 -0.35
N LEU A 245 38.68 0.18 -0.66
CA LEU A 245 37.60 0.03 -1.63
C LEU A 245 36.36 0.86 -1.25
N VAL A 246 35.88 0.74 -0.01
CA VAL A 246 34.70 1.48 0.45
C VAL A 246 34.92 2.98 0.48
N ARG A 247 36.12 3.44 0.88
CA ARG A 247 36.51 4.85 0.77
C ARG A 247 36.43 5.34 -0.68
N ASP A 248 37.03 4.60 -1.62
CA ASP A 248 37.09 5.01 -3.03
C ASP A 248 35.66 5.06 -3.64
N VAL A 249 34.83 4.05 -3.42
CA VAL A 249 33.42 4.05 -3.86
C VAL A 249 32.63 5.20 -3.22
N PHE A 250 32.85 5.47 -1.94
CA PHE A 250 32.20 6.59 -1.25
C PHE A 250 32.63 7.95 -1.81
N ILE A 251 33.90 8.17 -2.01
CA ILE A 251 34.44 9.39 -2.62
C ILE A 251 33.96 9.54 -4.06
N PHE A 252 33.90 8.45 -4.83
CA PHE A 252 33.27 8.46 -6.14
C PHE A 252 31.82 8.97 -6.08
N CYS A 253 31.03 8.48 -5.12
CA CYS A 253 29.67 8.96 -4.90
C CYS A 253 29.60 10.42 -4.42
N VAL A 254 30.60 10.90 -3.64
CA VAL A 254 30.69 12.30 -3.21
C VAL A 254 30.94 13.22 -4.41
N TYR A 255 31.71 12.81 -5.42
CA TYR A 255 32.03 13.63 -6.59
C TYR A 255 31.09 13.42 -7.78
N THR A 256 30.20 12.43 -7.73
CA THR A 256 29.23 12.15 -8.82
C THR A 256 27.78 12.32 -8.40
N GLY A 257 27.49 12.28 -7.10
CA GLY A 257 26.13 12.33 -6.60
C GLY A 257 25.29 11.09 -6.92
N LEU A 258 25.84 10.02 -7.48
CA LEU A 258 25.14 8.78 -7.76
C LEU A 258 24.61 8.13 -6.49
N ALA A 259 23.41 7.57 -6.56
CA ALA A 259 22.89 6.76 -5.47
C ALA A 259 23.56 5.38 -5.45
N PHE A 260 23.51 4.68 -4.31
CA PHE A 260 24.15 3.38 -4.16
C PHE A 260 23.85 2.41 -5.31
N ILE A 261 22.58 2.26 -5.67
CA ILE A 261 22.17 1.31 -6.72
C ILE A 261 22.66 1.76 -8.11
N ASP A 262 22.77 3.07 -8.34
CA ASP A 262 23.23 3.62 -9.61
C ASP A 262 24.74 3.40 -9.79
N VAL A 263 25.54 3.52 -8.72
CA VAL A 263 26.99 3.21 -8.77
C VAL A 263 27.25 1.71 -8.77
N TYR A 264 26.43 0.91 -8.09
CA TYR A 264 26.50 -0.55 -8.10
C TYR A 264 26.34 -1.12 -9.51
N ASN A 265 25.44 -0.53 -10.30
CA ASN A 265 25.13 -0.91 -11.69
C ASN A 265 25.82 0.00 -12.72
N LEU A 266 26.90 0.70 -12.36
CA LEU A 266 27.60 1.57 -13.28
C LEU A 266 28.48 0.72 -14.22
N ARG A 267 28.28 0.89 -15.54
CA ARG A 267 28.95 0.12 -16.60
C ARG A 267 29.73 1.02 -17.58
N PRO A 268 30.65 0.47 -18.37
CA PRO A 268 31.39 1.24 -19.38
C PRO A 268 30.50 2.02 -20.36
N GLU A 269 29.37 1.45 -20.77
CA GLU A 269 28.38 2.06 -21.67
C GLU A 269 27.73 3.34 -21.14
N HIS A 270 27.83 3.58 -19.82
CA HIS A 270 27.33 4.79 -19.18
C HIS A 270 28.34 5.95 -19.22
N ILE A 271 29.55 5.73 -19.72
CA ILE A 271 30.55 6.79 -19.91
C ILE A 271 30.49 7.24 -21.36
N SER A 272 30.26 8.53 -21.58
CA SER A 272 30.27 9.18 -22.88
C SER A 272 31.29 10.31 -22.91
N GLU A 273 31.79 10.66 -24.09
CA GLU A 273 32.67 11.78 -24.32
C GLU A 273 31.97 12.85 -25.15
N ASP A 274 32.13 14.11 -24.75
CA ASP A 274 31.58 15.23 -25.53
C ASP A 274 32.56 15.65 -26.64
N SER A 275 32.15 16.59 -27.50
CA SER A 275 32.97 17.11 -28.62
C SER A 275 34.29 17.77 -28.19
N ASN A 276 34.46 18.09 -26.92
CA ASN A 276 35.65 18.72 -26.35
C ASN A 276 36.55 17.70 -25.60
N GLY A 277 36.23 16.40 -25.67
CA GLY A 277 37.00 15.36 -24.99
C GLY A 277 36.69 15.24 -23.50
N ASN A 278 35.65 15.91 -22.99
CA ASN A 278 35.24 15.75 -21.58
C ASN A 278 34.36 14.50 -21.44
N GLN A 279 34.66 13.75 -20.40
CA GLN A 279 33.91 12.53 -20.08
C GLN A 279 32.72 12.83 -19.15
N TRP A 280 31.63 12.17 -19.42
CA TRP A 280 30.35 12.32 -18.68
C TRP A 280 29.80 10.95 -18.29
N ILE A 281 29.18 10.89 -17.13
CA ILE A 281 28.32 9.76 -16.77
C ILE A 281 26.90 10.10 -17.26
N VAL A 282 26.39 9.30 -18.21
CA VAL A 282 25.04 9.42 -18.76
C VAL A 282 24.29 8.13 -18.43
N LYS A 283 23.48 8.16 -17.38
CA LYS A 283 22.79 6.96 -16.87
C LYS A 283 21.38 7.29 -16.42
N PRO A 284 20.37 6.51 -16.84
CA PRO A 284 19.05 6.59 -16.23
C PRO A 284 19.13 6.10 -14.77
N ARG A 285 18.50 6.83 -13.89
CA ARG A 285 18.44 6.51 -12.46
C ARG A 285 17.56 5.29 -12.21
N GLU A 286 18.04 4.28 -11.53
CA GLU A 286 17.31 3.03 -11.24
C GLU A 286 15.95 3.24 -10.54
N LYS A 287 15.85 4.25 -9.69
CA LYS A 287 14.62 4.49 -8.92
C LYS A 287 13.52 5.21 -9.70
N THR A 288 13.87 6.08 -10.65
CA THR A 288 12.92 7.03 -11.27
C THR A 288 12.99 7.06 -12.78
N ASN A 289 13.92 6.32 -13.37
CA ASN A 289 14.25 6.30 -14.79
C ASN A 289 14.60 7.68 -15.40
N ASN A 290 14.84 8.70 -14.55
CA ASN A 290 15.28 10.01 -15.01
C ASN A 290 16.76 9.96 -15.37
N LEU A 291 17.12 10.55 -16.50
CA LEU A 291 18.49 10.60 -16.96
C LEU A 291 19.34 11.50 -16.06
N CYS A 292 20.48 10.99 -15.60
CA CYS A 292 21.53 11.72 -14.91
C CYS A 292 22.65 12.02 -15.89
N ASN A 293 23.04 13.29 -16.00
CA ASN A 293 24.20 13.74 -16.79
C ASN A 293 25.17 14.40 -15.84
N ILE A 294 26.29 13.72 -15.56
CA ILE A 294 27.23 14.13 -14.53
C ILE A 294 28.63 14.24 -15.15
N PRO A 295 29.31 15.40 -15.08
CA PRO A 295 30.66 15.51 -15.58
C PRO A 295 31.64 14.67 -14.74
N LEU A 296 32.52 13.94 -15.40
CA LEU A 296 33.49 13.09 -14.73
C LEU A 296 34.73 13.92 -14.36
N LEU A 297 34.77 14.33 -13.09
CA LEU A 297 35.88 15.13 -12.55
C LEU A 297 37.16 14.29 -12.37
N SER A 298 38.30 14.93 -12.05
CA SER A 298 39.62 14.28 -11.93
C SER A 298 39.62 13.13 -10.89
N ILE A 299 39.10 13.33 -9.72
CA ILE A 299 39.08 12.29 -8.66
C ILE A 299 38.27 11.04 -9.07
N PRO A 300 37.02 11.13 -9.55
CA PRO A 300 36.32 9.99 -10.13
C PRO A 300 37.09 9.28 -11.24
N LYS A 301 37.79 10.03 -12.14
CA LYS A 301 38.60 9.41 -13.20
C LYS A 301 39.76 8.59 -12.62
N GLN A 302 40.46 9.11 -11.63
CA GLN A 302 41.54 8.38 -10.94
C GLN A 302 41.02 7.09 -10.29
N ILE A 303 39.81 7.14 -9.69
CA ILE A 303 39.20 5.96 -9.07
C ILE A 303 38.84 4.93 -10.14
N LEU A 304 38.25 5.34 -11.27
CA LEU A 304 37.93 4.42 -12.36
C LEU A 304 39.16 3.76 -12.94
N GLU A 305 40.21 4.52 -13.17
CA GLU A 305 41.49 3.98 -13.70
C GLU A 305 42.13 2.98 -12.73
N LYS A 306 42.07 3.24 -11.41
CA LYS A 306 42.54 2.31 -10.37
C LYS A 306 41.86 0.93 -10.43
N TYR A 307 40.57 0.88 -10.76
CA TYR A 307 39.77 -0.37 -10.78
C TYR A 307 39.53 -0.93 -12.19
N LYS A 308 40.16 -0.37 -13.21
CA LYS A 308 39.98 -0.76 -14.61
C LYS A 308 40.21 -2.25 -14.87
N ASP A 309 41.28 -2.79 -14.33
CA ASP A 309 41.69 -4.18 -14.51
C ASP A 309 41.30 -5.08 -13.33
N ASN A 310 40.35 -4.63 -12.52
CA ASN A 310 39.89 -5.40 -11.39
C ASN A 310 39.10 -6.65 -11.87
N PRO A 311 39.50 -7.89 -11.49
CA PRO A 311 38.87 -9.12 -11.98
C PRO A 311 37.36 -9.19 -11.73
N TYR A 312 36.89 -8.68 -10.59
CA TYR A 312 35.45 -8.63 -10.28
C TYR A 312 34.70 -7.70 -11.24
N CYS A 313 35.28 -6.56 -11.57
CA CYS A 313 34.69 -5.61 -12.51
C CYS A 313 34.59 -6.20 -13.91
N MET A 314 35.63 -6.90 -14.35
CA MET A 314 35.67 -7.55 -15.66
C MET A 314 34.62 -8.67 -15.76
N ASP A 315 34.48 -9.50 -14.71
CA ASP A 315 33.45 -10.58 -14.65
C ASP A 315 32.02 -10.03 -14.66
N LYS A 316 31.76 -8.97 -13.92
CA LYS A 316 30.42 -8.36 -13.79
C LYS A 316 30.10 -7.31 -14.86
N GLY A 317 31.07 -6.89 -15.65
CA GLY A 317 30.90 -5.79 -16.60
C GLY A 317 30.60 -4.45 -15.92
N THR A 318 31.10 -4.23 -14.70
CA THR A 318 30.90 -2.98 -13.93
C THR A 318 32.17 -2.17 -13.84
N LEU A 319 32.06 -0.86 -13.61
CA LEU A 319 33.23 0.03 -13.50
C LEU A 319 33.87 0.00 -12.12
N LEU A 320 33.16 -0.37 -11.08
CA LEU A 320 33.63 -0.39 -9.70
C LEU A 320 33.19 -1.67 -8.98
N PRO A 321 34.05 -2.26 -8.10
CA PRO A 321 33.72 -3.46 -7.33
C PRO A 321 32.93 -3.09 -6.06
N VAL A 322 31.71 -2.60 -6.23
CA VAL A 322 30.87 -2.08 -5.13
C VAL A 322 30.34 -3.22 -4.26
N PRO A 323 30.63 -3.27 -2.94
CA PRO A 323 30.06 -4.27 -2.05
C PRO A 323 28.58 -4.01 -1.80
N CYS A 324 27.86 -5.00 -1.22
CA CYS A 324 26.45 -4.81 -0.91
C CYS A 324 26.21 -3.63 0.05
N ASN A 325 25.03 -3.00 -0.04
CA ASN A 325 24.72 -1.76 0.68
C ASN A 325 24.89 -1.87 2.20
N GLN A 326 24.59 -3.04 2.79
CA GLN A 326 24.77 -3.27 4.21
C GLN A 326 26.26 -3.22 4.62
N LYS A 327 27.14 -3.91 3.89
CA LYS A 327 28.59 -3.88 4.11
C LYS A 327 29.16 -2.48 3.87
N MET A 328 28.70 -1.84 2.78
CA MET A 328 29.10 -0.47 2.47
C MET A 328 28.84 0.49 3.65
N ASN A 329 27.61 0.52 4.17
CA ASN A 329 27.26 1.40 5.29
C ASN A 329 27.91 0.98 6.61
N SER A 330 28.21 -0.31 6.83
CA SER A 330 28.93 -0.77 8.01
C SER A 330 30.38 -0.28 8.02
N TYR A 331 31.08 -0.44 6.89
CA TYR A 331 32.48 0.00 6.77
C TYR A 331 32.62 1.53 6.71
N LEU A 332 31.60 2.26 6.22
CA LEU A 332 31.59 3.72 6.29
C LEU A 332 31.58 4.24 7.74
N LYS A 333 30.98 3.53 8.68
CA LYS A 333 31.06 3.90 10.11
C LYS A 333 32.49 3.74 10.64
N GLU A 334 33.15 2.63 10.30
CA GLU A 334 34.55 2.39 10.66
C GLU A 334 35.48 3.47 10.06
N ILE A 335 35.24 3.85 8.81
CA ILE A 335 36.00 4.95 8.15
C ILE A 335 35.73 6.28 8.87
N ALA A 336 34.48 6.58 9.26
CA ALA A 336 34.14 7.79 9.99
C ALA A 336 34.92 7.87 11.31
N ASP A 337 34.95 6.79 12.07
CA ASP A 337 35.68 6.71 13.36
C ASP A 337 37.17 6.90 13.16
N LEU A 338 37.78 6.22 12.17
CA LEU A 338 39.20 6.32 11.86
C LEU A 338 39.61 7.71 11.32
N CYS A 339 38.66 8.45 10.74
CA CYS A 339 38.85 9.83 10.27
C CYS A 339 38.44 10.90 11.29
N GLY A 340 37.99 10.53 12.47
CA GLY A 340 37.51 11.45 13.50
C GLY A 340 36.29 12.26 13.06
N ILE A 341 35.36 11.64 12.29
CA ILE A 341 34.14 12.26 11.79
C ILE A 341 32.97 11.78 12.61
N LYS A 342 32.32 12.68 13.35
CA LYS A 342 31.19 12.36 14.23
C LYS A 342 29.86 12.17 13.47
N LYS A 343 29.82 12.48 12.16
CA LYS A 343 28.63 12.33 11.31
C LYS A 343 28.41 10.88 10.94
N ASN A 344 27.14 10.47 10.86
CA ASN A 344 26.80 9.11 10.39
C ASN A 344 26.97 9.03 8.87
N LEU A 345 28.08 8.45 8.43
CA LEU A 345 28.36 8.27 7.00
C LEU A 345 27.50 7.14 6.41
N THR A 346 26.85 7.46 5.31
CA THR A 346 26.10 6.53 4.48
C THR A 346 26.30 6.89 3.02
N THR A 347 25.99 5.99 2.12
CA THR A 347 25.99 6.30 0.67
C THR A 347 25.11 7.50 0.34
N HIS A 348 24.06 7.75 1.14
CA HIS A 348 23.18 8.88 0.97
C HIS A 348 23.82 10.20 1.44
N THR A 349 24.68 10.15 2.47
CA THR A 349 25.48 11.31 2.91
C THR A 349 26.43 11.77 1.80
N ALA A 350 27.03 10.84 1.01
CA ALA A 350 27.84 11.18 -0.15
C ALA A 350 27.05 12.03 -1.16
N ARG A 351 25.82 11.60 -1.48
CA ARG A 351 24.96 12.33 -2.42
C ARG A 351 24.55 13.72 -1.90
N HIS A 352 24.31 13.87 -0.57
CA HIS A 352 24.08 15.18 0.03
C HIS A 352 25.33 16.07 -0.06
N SER A 353 26.51 15.51 0.19
CA SER A 353 27.78 16.23 0.07
C SER A 353 28.05 16.68 -1.37
N PHE A 354 27.75 15.84 -2.37
CA PHE A 354 27.82 16.24 -3.77
C PHE A 354 26.97 17.49 -4.03
N ALA A 355 25.69 17.44 -3.68
CA ALA A 355 24.78 18.54 -3.96
C ALA A 355 25.22 19.85 -3.28
N SER A 356 25.52 19.78 -1.96
CA SER A 356 25.83 20.99 -1.16
C SER A 356 27.23 21.52 -1.40
N VAL A 357 28.26 20.64 -1.43
CA VAL A 357 29.67 21.05 -1.37
C VAL A 357 30.37 20.98 -2.75
N ILE A 358 30.05 19.96 -3.55
CA ILE A 358 30.71 19.79 -4.83
C ILE A 358 30.03 20.61 -5.93
N ALA A 359 28.68 20.70 -5.90
CA ALA A 359 27.94 21.38 -6.95
C ALA A 359 27.50 22.80 -6.55
N LEU A 360 26.59 22.95 -5.56
CA LEU A 360 26.03 24.26 -5.21
C LEU A 360 27.08 25.24 -4.69
N ALA A 361 28.03 24.80 -3.84
CA ALA A 361 29.11 25.67 -3.33
C ALA A 361 30.08 26.12 -4.44
N ASN A 362 30.12 25.44 -5.59
CA ASN A 362 30.86 25.81 -6.76
C ASN A 362 29.99 26.45 -7.86
N ASN A 363 28.91 27.12 -7.47
CA ASN A 363 28.04 27.92 -8.34
C ASN A 363 27.33 27.13 -9.45
N VAL A 364 27.18 25.82 -9.32
CA VAL A 364 26.36 25.06 -10.26
C VAL A 364 24.90 25.39 -9.97
N SER A 365 24.14 25.80 -10.98
CA SER A 365 22.76 26.19 -10.81
C SER A 365 21.88 25.04 -10.30
N LEU A 366 20.88 25.37 -9.47
CA LEU A 366 19.95 24.38 -8.88
C LEU A 366 19.29 23.46 -9.95
N PRO A 367 18.85 23.95 -11.13
CA PRO A 367 18.33 23.09 -12.19
C PRO A 367 19.36 22.08 -12.72
N ASN A 368 20.64 22.49 -12.85
CA ASN A 368 21.69 21.59 -13.30
C ASN A 368 21.99 20.53 -12.25
N VAL A 369 22.06 20.91 -10.96
CA VAL A 369 22.21 19.94 -9.86
C VAL A 369 21.02 18.96 -9.85
N ALA A 370 19.80 19.42 -10.09
CA ALA A 370 18.62 18.56 -10.19
C ALA A 370 18.75 17.52 -11.32
N LYS A 371 19.24 17.93 -12.50
CA LYS A 371 19.53 17.03 -13.63
C LYS A 371 20.63 16.02 -13.30
N MET A 372 21.75 16.48 -12.71
CA MET A 372 22.83 15.58 -12.27
C MET A 372 22.33 14.52 -11.29
N LEU A 373 21.44 14.92 -10.38
CA LEU A 373 20.84 14.03 -9.39
C LEU A 373 19.68 13.19 -9.94
N GLY A 374 19.22 13.39 -11.17
CA GLY A 374 18.05 12.70 -11.73
C GLY A 374 16.77 12.97 -10.94
N HIS A 375 16.57 14.22 -10.48
CA HIS A 375 15.33 14.65 -9.83
C HIS A 375 14.32 15.08 -10.87
N SER A 376 13.06 14.69 -10.69
CA SER A 376 11.95 15.10 -11.56
C SER A 376 11.52 16.55 -11.37
N SER A 377 11.96 17.19 -10.29
CA SER A 377 11.62 18.57 -9.93
C SER A 377 12.75 19.22 -9.13
N THR A 378 13.01 20.49 -9.40
CA THR A 378 13.98 21.31 -8.64
C THR A 378 13.61 21.44 -7.16
N ARG A 379 12.32 21.35 -6.82
CA ARG A 379 11.84 21.34 -5.42
C ARG A 379 12.49 20.22 -4.59
N MET A 380 12.78 19.07 -5.21
CA MET A 380 13.48 17.97 -4.53
C MET A 380 14.93 18.33 -4.21
N THR A 381 15.54 19.25 -4.97
CA THR A 381 16.92 19.70 -4.81
C THR A 381 17.04 20.88 -3.82
N GLN A 382 15.96 21.63 -3.59
CA GLN A 382 15.94 22.75 -2.63
C GLN A 382 16.18 22.33 -1.17
N HIS A 383 16.09 21.04 -0.87
CA HIS A 383 16.37 20.49 0.46
C HIS A 383 17.87 20.23 0.73
N TYR A 384 18.77 20.63 -0.19
CA TYR A 384 20.21 20.57 -0.07
C TYR A 384 20.79 21.97 0.16
#